data_f0b840f6d5ea56660a08c03a1b47aef1
#
_entry.id   f0b840f6d5ea56660a08c03a1b47aef1
#
_cell.length_a   1.000
_cell.length_b   1.000
_cell.length_c   1.000
_cell.angle_alpha   90.00
_cell.angle_beta   90.00
_cell.angle_gamma   90.00
#
_symmetry.space_group_name_H-M   'P 1'
#
loop_
_entity.id
_entity.type
_entity.pdbx_description
1 polymer ?
#
loop_
_entity_poly.entity_id
_entity_poly.type
_entity_poly.pdbx_seq_one_letter_code
_entity_poly.pdbx_strand_id
1 'polypeptide(L)'
;MVKLSENRLAIDECEALRLADYKGLSHEEAGEEMGVSRATFGRIIENARKTVADALVNGKAIRIEGGNFQFVDGERRFACASCRHDWVAACGRERPEGCPECGEPTVGRVMPGDNQ
;
A
#
# COMPACT_ATOMS: atom_id res chain seq x y z
N MET A 1 4.55 -29.43 13.34
CA MET A 1 4.23 -28.16 12.68
C MET A 1 5.48 -27.30 12.54
N VAL A 2 5.73 -26.83 11.34
CA VAL A 2 6.92 -26.02 11.09
C VAL A 2 6.54 -24.54 11.26
N LYS A 3 7.32 -23.87 12.09
CA LYS A 3 7.11 -22.45 12.26
C LYS A 3 7.86 -21.71 11.16
N LEU A 4 7.14 -20.95 10.37
CA LEU A 4 7.76 -20.16 9.30
C LEU A 4 8.38 -18.90 9.87
N SER A 5 9.58 -18.60 9.39
CA SER A 5 10.15 -17.29 9.62
C SER A 5 9.40 -16.28 8.78
N GLU A 6 9.40 -15.04 9.21
CA GLU A 6 8.74 -14.02 8.43
C GLU A 6 9.59 -12.76 8.35
N ASN A 7 9.45 -12.08 7.23
CA ASN A 7 10.04 -10.77 7.03
C ASN A 7 8.95 -9.73 7.15
N ARG A 8 9.32 -8.60 7.69
CA ARG A 8 8.40 -7.50 7.87
C ARG A 8 8.60 -6.50 6.74
N LEU A 9 7.53 -6.23 6.03
CA LEU A 9 7.54 -5.23 4.97
C LEU A 9 6.72 -4.04 5.45
N ALA A 10 7.36 -2.89 5.55
CA ALA A 10 6.66 -1.70 6.01
C ALA A 10 5.68 -1.21 4.96
N ILE A 11 4.70 -0.44 5.38
CA ILE A 11 3.67 0.06 4.47
C ILE A 11 4.28 0.94 3.38
N ASP A 12 5.26 1.77 3.72
CA ASP A 12 5.92 2.60 2.72
C ASP A 12 6.71 1.76 1.72
N GLU A 13 7.30 0.67 2.18
CA GLU A 13 7.99 -0.26 1.29
C GLU A 13 7.02 -0.94 0.35
N CYS A 14 5.88 -1.34 0.88
CA CYS A 14 4.83 -1.95 0.06
C CYS A 14 4.34 -0.97 -1.01
N GLU A 15 4.15 0.28 -0.63
CA GLU A 15 3.71 1.30 -1.58
C GLU A 15 4.78 1.58 -2.63
N ALA A 16 6.05 1.56 -2.23
CA ALA A 16 7.14 1.76 -3.18
C ALA A 16 7.15 0.64 -4.23
N LEU A 17 6.94 -0.59 -3.79
CA LEU A 17 6.87 -1.72 -4.72
C LEU A 17 5.69 -1.56 -5.68
N ARG A 18 4.57 -1.11 -5.17
CA ARG A 18 3.39 -0.90 -6.00
C ARG A 18 3.67 0.12 -7.10
N LEU A 19 4.31 1.22 -6.74
CA LEU A 19 4.56 2.29 -7.69
C LEU A 19 5.65 1.94 -8.69
N ALA A 20 6.77 1.42 -8.22
CA ALA A 20 7.91 1.18 -9.08
C ALA A 20 7.79 -0.12 -9.86
N ASP A 21 7.45 -1.20 -9.18
CA ASP A 21 7.50 -2.52 -9.80
C ASP A 21 6.19 -2.98 -10.40
N TYR A 22 5.08 -2.63 -9.77
CA TYR A 22 3.78 -3.01 -10.31
C TYR A 22 3.27 -2.01 -11.34
N LYS A 23 3.36 -0.73 -11.04
CA LYS A 23 2.89 0.31 -11.98
C LYS A 23 3.96 0.75 -12.96
N GLY A 24 5.22 0.46 -12.69
CA GLY A 24 6.30 0.77 -13.62
C GLY A 24 6.74 2.21 -13.63
N LEU A 25 6.53 2.96 -12.56
CA LEU A 25 6.96 4.34 -12.49
C LEU A 25 8.46 4.43 -12.26
N SER A 26 9.05 5.52 -12.74
CA SER A 26 10.45 5.80 -12.44
C SER A 26 10.60 6.20 -10.98
N HIS A 27 11.83 6.19 -10.47
CA HIS A 27 12.09 6.61 -9.09
C HIS A 27 11.67 8.05 -8.86
N GLU A 28 11.83 8.90 -9.86
CA GLU A 28 11.42 10.28 -9.75
C GLU A 28 9.90 10.40 -9.66
N GLU A 29 9.21 9.70 -10.55
CA GLU A 29 7.75 9.72 -10.55
C GLU A 29 7.18 9.11 -9.28
N ALA A 30 7.72 7.97 -8.89
CA ALA A 30 7.26 7.29 -7.68
C ALA A 30 7.55 8.10 -6.43
N GLY A 31 8.71 8.75 -6.40
CA GLY A 31 9.04 9.62 -5.29
C GLY A 31 8.06 10.77 -5.15
N GLU A 32 7.66 11.35 -6.27
CA GLU A 32 6.67 12.41 -6.26
C GLU A 32 5.34 11.93 -5.70
N GLU A 33 4.93 10.72 -6.10
CA GLU A 33 3.69 10.14 -5.61
C GLU A 33 3.72 9.93 -4.10
N MET A 34 4.87 9.58 -3.56
CA MET A 34 5.02 9.34 -2.14
C MET A 34 5.41 10.58 -1.36
N GLY A 35 5.70 11.66 -2.04
CA GLY A 35 6.12 12.88 -1.37
C GLY A 35 7.53 12.83 -0.83
N VAL A 36 8.41 12.07 -1.46
CA VAL A 36 9.80 11.95 -1.04
C VAL A 36 10.72 12.21 -2.22
N SER A 37 11.98 12.47 -1.93
CA SER A 37 12.96 12.71 -2.99
C SER A 37 13.25 11.41 -3.73
N ARG A 38 13.81 11.55 -4.92
CA ARG A 38 14.22 10.40 -5.71
C ARG A 38 15.21 9.53 -4.96
N ALA A 39 16.16 10.15 -4.27
CA ALA A 39 17.16 9.39 -3.51
C ALA A 39 16.53 8.61 -2.36
N THR A 40 15.60 9.24 -1.65
CA THR A 40 14.89 8.58 -0.57
C THR A 40 14.06 7.43 -1.10
N PHE A 41 13.36 7.65 -2.21
CA PHE A 41 12.59 6.59 -2.83
C PHE A 41 13.49 5.42 -3.22
N GLY A 42 14.67 5.71 -3.77
CA GLY A 42 15.62 4.68 -4.15
C GLY A 42 15.99 3.77 -2.98
N ARG A 43 16.19 4.36 -1.82
CA ARG A 43 16.50 3.56 -0.63
C ARG A 43 15.32 2.72 -0.17
N ILE A 44 14.13 3.30 -0.22
CA ILE A 44 12.93 2.58 0.18
C ILE A 44 12.71 1.37 -0.73
N ILE A 45 12.77 1.57 -2.03
CA ILE A 45 12.51 0.50 -2.97
C ILE A 45 13.58 -0.58 -2.92
N GLU A 46 14.82 -0.19 -2.72
CA GLU A 46 15.90 -1.15 -2.62
C GLU A 46 15.73 -2.04 -1.40
N ASN A 47 15.38 -1.45 -0.28
CA ASN A 47 15.10 -2.19 0.94
C ASN A 47 13.90 -3.12 0.76
N ALA A 48 12.85 -2.62 0.13
CA ALA A 48 11.65 -3.40 -0.11
C ALA A 48 11.94 -4.63 -0.98
N ARG A 49 12.71 -4.43 -2.05
CA ARG A 49 13.07 -5.52 -2.94
C ARG A 49 13.89 -6.58 -2.24
N LYS A 50 14.80 -6.14 -1.38
CA LYS A 50 15.65 -7.05 -0.63
C LYS A 50 14.83 -7.90 0.33
N THR A 51 13.89 -7.27 1.03
CA THR A 51 13.01 -7.96 1.96
C THR A 51 12.17 -9.03 1.24
N VAL A 52 11.63 -8.66 0.09
CA VAL A 52 10.81 -9.58 -0.69
C VAL A 52 11.66 -10.71 -1.26
N ALA A 53 12.82 -10.36 -1.80
CA ALA A 53 13.72 -11.37 -2.38
C ALA A 53 14.17 -12.38 -1.33
N ASP A 54 14.51 -11.91 -0.15
CA ASP A 54 14.91 -12.80 0.93
C ASP A 54 13.77 -13.76 1.30
N ALA A 55 12.55 -13.26 1.34
CA ALA A 55 11.42 -14.10 1.65
C ALA A 55 11.19 -15.15 0.59
N LEU A 56 11.32 -14.77 -0.67
CA LEU A 56 11.11 -15.72 -1.78
C LEU A 56 12.19 -16.77 -1.82
N VAL A 57 13.45 -16.37 -1.65
CA VAL A 57 14.58 -17.29 -1.75
C VAL A 57 14.60 -18.26 -0.58
N ASN A 58 14.25 -17.81 0.59
CA ASN A 58 14.35 -18.62 1.80
C ASN A 58 13.02 -19.14 2.32
N GLY A 59 11.94 -18.96 1.56
CA GLY A 59 10.64 -19.50 1.93
C GLY A 59 10.05 -18.89 3.20
N LYS A 60 10.26 -17.60 3.39
CA LYS A 60 9.72 -16.90 4.54
C LYS A 60 8.38 -16.26 4.21
N ALA A 61 7.54 -16.10 5.22
CA ALA A 61 6.32 -15.35 5.06
C ALA A 61 6.64 -13.86 5.02
N ILE A 62 5.78 -13.09 4.41
CA ILE A 62 5.91 -11.63 4.39
C ILE A 62 4.75 -11.05 5.17
N ARG A 63 5.08 -10.26 6.17
CA ARG A 63 4.06 -9.55 6.94
C ARG A 63 4.13 -8.08 6.59
N ILE A 64 3.02 -7.54 6.13
CA ILE A 64 2.93 -6.12 5.80
C ILE A 64 2.29 -5.41 6.96
N GLU A 65 3.02 -4.49 7.59
CA GLU A 65 2.48 -3.75 8.71
C GLU A 65 3.13 -2.38 8.80
N GLY A 66 2.56 -1.52 9.61
CA GLY A 66 2.97 -0.15 9.69
C GLY A 66 4.40 0.05 10.11
N GLY A 67 5.03 1.04 9.57
CA GLY A 67 6.36 1.46 9.95
C GLY A 67 6.29 2.85 10.54
N ASN A 68 7.39 3.56 10.44
CA ASN A 68 7.44 4.94 10.91
C ASN A 68 6.90 5.92 9.90
N PHE A 69 6.54 5.45 8.77
CA PHE A 69 6.12 6.30 7.69
C PHE A 69 4.66 6.68 7.87
N GLN A 70 4.40 7.96 7.77
CA GLN A 70 3.04 8.43 7.84
C GLN A 70 2.57 8.90 6.50
N PHE A 71 1.88 8.06 5.82
CA PHE A 71 1.10 8.49 4.71
C PHE A 71 -0.04 9.30 5.25
N VAL A 72 -0.23 10.46 4.73
CA VAL A 72 -1.53 11.06 4.85
C VAL A 72 -2.53 10.04 4.37
N ASP A 73 -2.04 9.17 3.53
CA ASP A 73 -2.82 8.15 2.88
C ASP A 73 -2.34 6.76 3.20
N GLY A 74 -1.77 6.57 4.34
CA GLY A 74 -1.44 5.23 4.80
C GLY A 74 -2.67 4.36 4.85
N GLU A 75 -3.82 4.97 4.71
CA GLU A 75 -5.10 4.32 4.61
C GLU A 75 -5.70 4.58 3.25
N ARG A 76 -6.54 3.67 2.81
CA ARG A 76 -7.25 3.85 1.56
C ARG A 76 -8.65 4.36 1.86
N ARG A 77 -9.06 5.35 1.12
CA ARG A 77 -10.40 5.91 1.28
C ARG A 77 -11.31 5.32 0.22
N PHE A 78 -12.48 4.92 0.64
CA PHE A 78 -13.49 4.38 -0.24
C PHE A 78 -14.76 5.21 -0.11
N ALA A 79 -15.53 5.22 -1.16
CA ALA A 79 -16.78 5.96 -1.18
C ALA A 79 -17.84 5.16 -1.89
N CYS A 80 -19.05 5.25 -1.39
CA CYS A 80 -20.21 4.61 -2.00
C CYS A 80 -20.91 5.62 -2.92
N ALA A 81 -21.07 5.25 -4.17
CA ALA A 81 -21.74 6.13 -5.12
C ALA A 81 -23.23 6.23 -4.83
N SER A 82 -23.79 5.25 -4.15
CA SER A 82 -25.21 5.20 -3.89
C SER A 82 -25.64 6.07 -2.72
N CYS A 83 -25.00 5.93 -1.57
CA CYS A 83 -25.38 6.68 -0.37
C CYS A 83 -24.38 7.75 0.00
N ARG A 84 -23.28 7.83 -0.73
CA ARG A 84 -22.22 8.83 -0.53
C ARG A 84 -21.48 8.67 0.79
N HIS A 85 -21.64 7.53 1.43
CA HIS A 85 -20.86 7.24 2.62
C HIS A 85 -19.41 6.99 2.22
N ASP A 86 -18.48 7.57 2.97
CA ASP A 86 -17.07 7.30 2.73
C ASP A 86 -16.44 6.80 4.01
N TRP A 87 -15.40 5.99 3.85
CA TRP A 87 -14.71 5.42 4.99
C TRP A 87 -13.27 5.13 4.60
N VAL A 88 -12.48 4.75 5.60
CA VAL A 88 -11.06 4.53 5.44
C VAL A 88 -10.73 3.10 5.82
N ALA A 89 -9.86 2.47 5.05
CA ALA A 89 -9.37 1.13 5.35
C ALA A 89 -7.85 1.15 5.31
N ALA A 90 -7.24 0.29 6.11
CA ALA A 90 -5.78 0.23 6.18
C ALA A 90 -5.20 -0.23 4.85
N CYS A 91 -4.04 0.33 4.51
CA CYS A 91 -3.33 -0.07 3.31
C CYS A 91 -2.97 -1.55 3.40
N GLY A 92 -3.12 -2.25 2.29
CA GLY A 92 -2.83 -3.68 2.24
C GLY A 92 -4.02 -4.57 2.51
N ARG A 93 -5.13 -4.00 2.96
CA ARG A 93 -6.35 -4.78 3.14
C ARG A 93 -7.02 -5.03 1.81
N GLU A 94 -7.78 -6.09 1.76
CA GLU A 94 -8.56 -6.38 0.58
C GLU A 94 -9.62 -5.31 0.36
N ARG A 95 -10.02 -5.18 -0.89
CA ARG A 95 -11.07 -4.26 -1.23
C ARG A 95 -12.36 -4.67 -0.54
N PRO A 96 -13.11 -3.74 0.06
CA PRO A 96 -14.36 -4.08 0.69
C PRO A 96 -15.37 -4.60 -0.33
N GLU A 97 -16.19 -5.53 0.11
CA GLU A 97 -17.20 -6.12 -0.77
C GLU A 97 -18.35 -5.20 -1.07
N GLY A 98 -18.53 -4.17 -0.26
CA GLY A 98 -19.58 -3.23 -0.47
C GLY A 98 -19.56 -2.15 0.59
N CYS A 99 -20.49 -1.24 0.49
CA CYS A 99 -20.63 -0.16 1.45
C CYS A 99 -21.11 -0.69 2.80
N PRO A 100 -20.44 -0.33 3.90
CA PRO A 100 -20.88 -0.79 5.22
C PRO A 100 -22.22 -0.17 5.66
N GLU A 101 -22.65 0.90 5.02
CA GLU A 101 -23.89 1.55 5.40
C GLU A 101 -25.10 1.02 4.64
N CYS A 102 -24.99 0.91 3.32
CA CYS A 102 -26.15 0.52 2.52
C CYS A 102 -25.99 -0.81 1.81
N GLY A 103 -24.81 -1.40 1.87
CA GLY A 103 -24.59 -2.70 1.24
C GLY A 103 -24.39 -2.65 -0.26
N GLU A 104 -24.31 -1.47 -0.84
CA GLU A 104 -24.12 -1.33 -2.27
C GLU A 104 -22.76 -1.92 -2.68
N PRO A 105 -22.73 -2.86 -3.62
CA PRO A 105 -21.47 -3.50 -4.00
C PRO A 105 -20.54 -2.61 -4.84
N THR A 106 -21.07 -1.53 -5.41
CA THR A 106 -20.25 -0.64 -6.23
C THR A 106 -19.54 0.37 -5.36
N VAL A 107 -18.26 0.12 -5.10
CA VAL A 107 -17.46 0.95 -4.22
C VAL A 107 -16.26 1.44 -4.98
N GLY A 108 -15.99 2.74 -4.90
CA GLY A 108 -14.83 3.34 -5.53
C GLY A 108 -13.81 3.78 -4.51
N ARG A 109 -12.54 3.68 -4.88
CA ARG A 109 -11.45 4.17 -4.06
C ARG A 109 -11.22 5.64 -4.35
N VAL A 110 -11.08 6.42 -3.28
CA VAL A 110 -10.79 7.85 -3.41
C VAL A 110 -9.29 8.04 -3.34
N MET A 111 -8.71 8.58 -4.38
CA MET A 111 -7.28 8.82 -4.42
C MET A 111 -6.94 10.12 -3.70
N PRO A 112 -5.71 10.21 -3.16
CA PRO A 112 -5.27 11.45 -2.54
C PRO A 112 -5.39 12.62 -3.50
N GLY A 113 -5.98 13.71 -3.04
CA GLY A 113 -6.11 14.90 -3.85
C GLY A 113 -7.31 14.91 -4.78
N ASP A 114 -8.04 13.82 -4.88
CA ASP A 114 -9.19 13.73 -5.78
C ASP A 114 -10.50 14.14 -5.15
N ASN A 115 -10.57 14.08 -3.85
CA ASN A 115 -11.81 14.34 -3.14
C ASN A 115 -11.89 15.79 -2.71
N GLN A 116 -12.11 16.62 -3.60
CA GLN A 116 -12.15 18.05 -3.31
C GLN A 116 -13.44 18.50 -2.67
#